data_dc679afe818321725d6775d00e806a6c
#
_entry.id   dc679afe818321725d6775d00e806a6c
#
_cell.length_a   1.000
_cell.length_b   1.000
_cell.length_c   1.000
_cell.angle_alpha   90.00
_cell.angle_beta   90.00
_cell.angle_gamma   90.00
#
_symmetry.space_group_name_H-M   'P 1'
#
loop_
_entity.id
_entity.type
_entity.pdbx_description
1 polymer ?
#
loop_
_entity_poly.entity_id
_entity_poly.type
_entity_poly.pdbx_seq_one_letter_code
_entity_poly.pdbx_strand_id
1 'polypeptide(L)'
;MVESTDFYFQWHITNVCNNRCKHCYHEDYDKKNELSREQLLQIADHIEDALEKWDFYSSASITGGEPFTRKEDLFVLLRYLENHCERIAHYDILTNGILITDKDISTLQTYKKLRRIQVSMEGPTPASHDAVRGDGDFLKVTNAIKKLKANGFVVSVMTTLTKNNMELIPDLIQLLGELGVDYFALERFMPEGQGGSNADWTLSKEETRRIFEYMTEQALQVKVPHLLLYRTLYCLCSDDVTVGAMCSAGVSALTILPDATILPCRRLPIPIG
;
A
#
# COMPACT_ATOMS: atom_id res chain seq x y z
N MET A 1 22.18 14.58 -10.51
CA MET A 1 21.29 13.43 -10.82
C MET A 1 21.80 12.30 -9.96
N VAL A 2 21.13 12.05 -8.85
CA VAL A 2 21.42 10.86 -8.04
C VAL A 2 20.72 9.75 -8.80
N GLU A 3 21.46 8.83 -9.40
CA GLU A 3 20.93 7.54 -9.78
C GLU A 3 20.48 6.89 -8.48
N SER A 4 19.19 6.95 -8.17
CA SER A 4 18.67 6.39 -6.97
C SER A 4 18.68 4.88 -7.10
N THR A 5 19.67 4.26 -6.55
CA THR A 5 19.67 2.86 -6.20
C THR A 5 18.74 2.70 -4.98
N ASP A 6 17.45 2.99 -5.16
CA ASP A 6 16.50 2.90 -4.07
C ASP A 6 16.06 1.45 -3.90
N PHE A 7 16.43 0.85 -2.78
CA PHE A 7 15.89 -0.42 -2.35
C PHE A 7 14.52 -0.20 -1.68
N TYR A 8 13.58 -1.14 -1.82
CA TYR A 8 12.24 -1.02 -1.27
C TYR A 8 11.91 -2.16 -0.32
N PHE A 9 11.44 -1.82 0.88
CA PHE A 9 10.93 -2.79 1.85
C PHE A 9 9.42 -2.62 2.06
N GLN A 10 8.66 -3.71 1.86
CA GLN A 10 7.30 -3.78 2.35
C GLN A 10 7.32 -4.52 3.69
N TRP A 11 7.13 -3.81 4.77
CA TRP A 11 7.28 -4.34 6.12
C TRP A 11 5.93 -4.49 6.81
N HIS A 12 5.51 -5.75 7.01
CA HIS A 12 4.32 -6.11 7.76
C HIS A 12 4.66 -6.22 9.24
N ILE A 13 4.20 -5.31 10.06
CA ILE A 13 4.50 -5.29 11.50
C ILE A 13 3.50 -6.10 12.33
N THR A 14 2.37 -6.51 11.75
CA THR A 14 1.31 -7.28 12.42
C THR A 14 0.46 -8.05 11.40
N ASN A 15 -0.09 -9.18 11.80
CA ASN A 15 -1.16 -9.88 11.06
C ASN A 15 -2.55 -9.40 11.49
N VAL A 16 -2.67 -8.77 12.66
CA VAL A 16 -3.96 -8.31 13.19
C VAL A 16 -4.55 -7.22 12.29
N CYS A 17 -5.83 -7.36 11.99
CA CYS A 17 -6.60 -6.36 11.27
C CYS A 17 -7.98 -6.20 11.91
N ASN A 18 -8.51 -4.99 11.91
CA ASN A 18 -9.87 -4.68 12.35
C ASN A 18 -10.94 -5.01 11.29
N ASN A 19 -10.53 -5.30 10.05
CA ASN A 19 -11.42 -5.66 8.95
C ASN A 19 -11.25 -7.13 8.52
N ARG A 20 -12.27 -7.65 7.81
CA ARG A 20 -12.26 -8.96 7.15
C ARG A 20 -12.69 -8.79 5.70
N CYS A 21 -11.84 -8.07 4.93
CA CYS A 21 -12.14 -7.75 3.53
C CYS A 21 -12.23 -9.02 2.69
N LYS A 22 -13.25 -9.12 1.85
CA LYS A 22 -13.52 -10.32 1.02
C LYS A 22 -12.42 -10.65 0.00
N HIS A 23 -11.62 -9.68 -0.37
CA HIS A 23 -10.51 -9.82 -1.32
C HIS A 23 -9.14 -9.98 -0.64
N CYS A 24 -9.11 -10.04 0.71
CA CYS A 24 -7.85 -10.01 1.45
C CYS A 24 -7.02 -11.26 1.16
N TYR A 25 -5.72 -11.05 0.95
CA TYR A 25 -4.75 -12.14 0.77
C TYR A 25 -4.27 -12.73 2.10
N HIS A 26 -4.66 -12.15 3.25
CA HIS A 26 -4.38 -12.74 4.56
C HIS A 26 -5.37 -13.86 4.86
N GLU A 27 -4.85 -14.92 5.51
CA GLU A 27 -5.65 -16.03 6.06
C GLU A 27 -5.74 -15.91 7.59
N ASP A 28 -4.62 -15.57 8.22
CA ASP A 28 -4.49 -15.44 9.67
C ASP A 28 -4.49 -13.97 10.10
N TYR A 29 -5.20 -13.71 11.18
CA TYR A 29 -5.34 -12.37 11.77
C TYR A 29 -4.96 -12.38 13.26
N ASP A 30 -4.19 -13.37 13.68
CA ASP A 30 -3.76 -13.52 15.06
C ASP A 30 -2.35 -12.90 15.31
N LYS A 31 -1.99 -12.78 16.57
CA LYS A 31 -0.68 -12.28 17.00
C LYS A 31 0.38 -13.37 17.17
N LYS A 32 0.06 -14.59 16.79
CA LYS A 32 0.96 -15.71 16.99
C LYS A 32 2.23 -15.51 16.19
N ASN A 33 3.37 -15.64 16.87
CA ASN A 33 4.70 -15.46 16.30
C ASN A 33 5.03 -14.02 15.82
N GLU A 34 4.23 -13.00 16.15
CA GLU A 34 4.62 -11.62 15.85
C GLU A 34 5.85 -11.22 16.67
N LEU A 35 6.74 -10.48 16.04
CA LEU A 35 7.91 -9.89 16.69
C LEU A 35 7.50 -8.97 17.83
N SER A 36 8.28 -8.97 18.93
CA SER A 36 8.15 -7.97 20.00
C SER A 36 8.55 -6.58 19.48
N ARG A 37 8.29 -5.54 20.28
CA ARG A 37 8.75 -4.18 19.97
C ARG A 37 10.26 -4.11 19.78
N GLU A 38 11.00 -4.74 20.69
CA GLU A 38 12.47 -4.77 20.66
C GLU A 38 12.98 -5.47 19.41
N GLN A 39 12.34 -6.57 19.02
CA GLN A 39 12.68 -7.30 17.79
C GLN A 39 12.37 -6.48 16.53
N LEU A 40 11.27 -5.69 16.51
CA LEU A 40 11.01 -4.77 15.39
C LEU A 40 12.14 -3.74 15.26
N LEU A 41 12.65 -3.18 16.37
CA LEU A 41 13.77 -2.25 16.32
C LEU A 41 15.08 -2.92 15.86
N GLN A 42 15.34 -4.17 16.29
CA GLN A 42 16.48 -4.96 15.79
C GLN A 42 16.40 -5.21 14.28
N ILE A 43 15.20 -5.46 13.73
CA ILE A 43 15.02 -5.57 12.28
C ILE A 43 15.34 -4.25 11.57
N ALA A 44 14.97 -3.10 12.17
CA ALA A 44 15.34 -1.80 11.62
C ALA A 44 16.87 -1.62 11.56
N ASP A 45 17.58 -2.02 12.61
CA ASP A 45 19.06 -2.00 12.63
C ASP A 45 19.65 -2.93 11.57
N HIS A 46 19.11 -4.15 11.42
CA HIS A 46 19.60 -5.08 10.39
C HIS A 46 19.36 -4.57 8.97
N ILE A 47 18.26 -3.87 8.73
CA ILE A 47 17.99 -3.22 7.44
C ILE A 47 19.01 -2.10 7.20
N GLU A 48 19.26 -1.25 8.19
CA GLU A 48 20.23 -0.16 8.09
C GLU A 48 21.64 -0.67 7.80
N ASP A 49 22.11 -1.69 8.56
CA ASP A 49 23.39 -2.36 8.36
C ASP A 49 23.53 -2.99 6.97
N ALA A 50 22.47 -3.61 6.46
CA ALA A 50 22.47 -4.20 5.14
C ALA A 50 22.56 -3.13 4.04
N LEU A 51 21.81 -2.05 4.18
CA LEU A 51 21.82 -0.92 3.24
C LEU A 51 23.17 -0.22 3.23
N GLU A 52 23.83 -0.07 4.39
CA GLU A 52 25.17 0.48 4.49
C GLU A 52 26.18 -0.40 3.75
N LYS A 53 26.15 -1.72 3.97
CA LYS A 53 27.04 -2.68 3.27
C LYS A 53 26.83 -2.72 1.76
N TRP A 54 25.60 -2.51 1.31
CA TRP A 54 25.26 -2.51 -0.12
C TRP A 54 25.46 -1.14 -0.78
N ASP A 55 25.71 -0.11 0.01
CA ASP A 55 25.75 1.30 -0.40
C ASP A 55 24.45 1.76 -1.09
N PHE A 56 23.31 1.34 -0.53
CA PHE A 56 21.97 1.72 -0.99
C PHE A 56 21.29 2.65 0.01
N TYR A 57 20.37 3.44 -0.51
CA TYR A 57 19.29 4.03 0.28
C TYR A 57 18.01 3.24 0.04
N SER A 58 17.02 3.40 0.92
CA SER A 58 15.76 2.70 0.78
C SER A 58 14.56 3.58 1.07
N SER A 59 13.42 3.09 0.57
CA SER A 59 12.11 3.46 1.07
C SER A 59 11.41 2.24 1.68
N ALA A 60 10.67 2.44 2.77
CA ALA A 60 9.91 1.39 3.42
C ALA A 60 8.41 1.69 3.39
N SER A 61 7.58 0.68 3.12
CA SER A 61 6.13 0.77 3.39
C SER A 61 5.80 -0.03 4.63
N ILE A 62 5.41 0.66 5.69
CA ILE A 62 4.98 0.04 6.95
C ILE A 62 3.51 -0.33 6.83
N THR A 63 3.23 -1.61 6.98
CA THR A 63 1.93 -2.21 6.75
C THR A 63 1.69 -3.40 7.69
N GLY A 64 0.78 -4.29 7.34
CA GLY A 64 0.49 -5.53 8.06
C GLY A 64 -0.89 -6.05 7.67
N GLY A 65 -1.64 -6.59 8.63
CA GLY A 65 -3.08 -6.62 8.53
C GLY A 65 -3.59 -5.18 8.54
N GLU A 66 -3.53 -4.52 9.71
CA GLU A 66 -3.72 -3.07 9.82
C GLU A 66 -2.70 -2.52 10.84
N PRO A 67 -1.74 -1.68 10.45
CA PRO A 67 -0.67 -1.24 11.36
C PRO A 67 -1.19 -0.44 12.55
N PHE A 68 -2.30 0.28 12.41
CA PHE A 68 -2.92 1.02 13.52
C PHE A 68 -3.61 0.15 14.57
N THR A 69 -3.74 -1.17 14.37
CA THR A 69 -4.14 -2.10 15.45
C THR A 69 -3.01 -2.30 16.46
N ARG A 70 -1.75 -2.03 16.04
CA ARG A 70 -0.53 -2.10 16.84
C ARG A 70 0.09 -0.71 17.03
N LYS A 71 -0.76 0.27 17.31
CA LYS A 71 -0.46 1.70 17.25
C LYS A 71 0.76 2.13 18.06
N GLU A 72 0.90 1.64 19.30
CA GLU A 72 2.02 2.02 20.17
C GLU A 72 3.37 1.60 19.55
N ASP A 73 3.45 0.36 19.09
CA ASP A 73 4.67 -0.16 18.48
C ASP A 73 4.94 0.49 17.12
N LEU A 74 3.89 0.78 16.35
CA LEU A 74 4.00 1.56 15.11
C LEU A 74 4.69 2.90 15.38
N PHE A 75 4.20 3.69 16.33
CA PHE A 75 4.78 5.00 16.61
C PHE A 75 6.19 4.93 17.21
N VAL A 76 6.49 3.89 17.99
CA VAL A 76 7.87 3.65 18.46
C VAL A 76 8.78 3.33 17.29
N LEU A 77 8.37 2.44 16.40
CA LEU A 77 9.14 2.10 15.19
C LEU A 77 9.35 3.34 14.29
N LEU A 78 8.31 4.10 13.97
CA LEU A 78 8.44 5.28 13.12
C LEU A 78 9.43 6.30 13.72
N ARG A 79 9.36 6.53 15.03
CA ARG A 79 10.31 7.41 15.73
C ARG A 79 11.74 6.86 15.67
N TYR A 80 11.89 5.55 15.74
CA TYR A 80 13.21 4.91 15.63
C TYR A 80 13.78 5.10 14.24
N LEU A 81 13.00 4.88 13.18
CA LEU A 81 13.38 5.12 11.80
C LEU A 81 13.78 6.59 11.54
N GLU A 82 13.05 7.56 12.17
CA GLU A 82 13.41 8.99 12.07
C GLU A 82 14.80 9.31 12.62
N ASN A 83 15.17 8.68 13.76
CA ASN A 83 16.31 9.12 14.55
C ASN A 83 17.55 8.23 14.42
N HIS A 84 17.40 6.99 13.93
CA HIS A 84 18.48 5.99 13.96
C HIS A 84 18.79 5.34 12.61
N CYS A 85 17.91 5.45 11.61
CA CYS A 85 18.08 4.78 10.32
C CYS A 85 18.30 5.80 9.21
N GLU A 86 19.56 6.19 8.94
CA GLU A 86 19.87 7.22 7.94
C GLU A 86 19.64 6.72 6.51
N ARG A 87 19.93 5.44 6.23
CA ARG A 87 19.77 4.81 4.92
C ARG A 87 18.31 4.53 4.55
N ILE A 88 17.40 4.45 5.52
CA ILE A 88 15.96 4.48 5.27
C ILE A 88 15.55 5.96 5.09
N ALA A 89 15.65 6.43 3.85
CA ALA A 89 15.45 7.84 3.52
C ALA A 89 13.99 8.28 3.70
N HIS A 90 13.05 7.40 3.38
CA HIS A 90 11.62 7.68 3.47
C HIS A 90 10.82 6.43 3.86
N TYR A 91 9.65 6.65 4.48
CA TYR A 91 8.69 5.58 4.63
C TYR A 91 7.27 6.05 4.30
N ASP A 92 6.45 5.09 3.90
CA ASP A 92 5.02 5.24 3.69
C ASP A 92 4.26 4.41 4.74
N ILE A 93 3.03 4.76 5.05
CA ILE A 93 2.13 3.93 5.87
C ILE A 93 1.00 3.45 4.96
N LEU A 94 0.77 2.12 4.93
CA LEU A 94 -0.34 1.51 4.22
C LEU A 94 -1.40 1.09 5.24
N THR A 95 -2.60 1.63 5.10
CA THR A 95 -3.68 1.48 6.09
C THR A 95 -5.06 1.39 5.45
N ASN A 96 -6.02 0.81 6.15
CA ASN A 96 -7.43 0.93 5.78
C ASN A 96 -8.03 2.30 6.19
N GLY A 97 -7.31 3.12 6.95
CA GLY A 97 -7.68 4.47 7.34
C GLY A 97 -8.68 4.59 8.50
N ILE A 98 -9.31 3.48 8.93
CA ILE A 98 -10.46 3.52 9.86
C ILE A 98 -10.05 3.88 11.28
N LEU A 99 -8.85 3.47 11.70
CA LEU A 99 -8.37 3.62 13.07
C LEU A 99 -7.58 4.91 13.32
N ILE A 100 -7.39 5.73 12.29
CA ILE A 100 -6.64 6.98 12.41
C ILE A 100 -7.46 8.01 13.18
N THR A 101 -6.88 8.54 14.27
CA THR A 101 -7.48 9.59 15.12
C THR A 101 -6.79 10.94 14.89
N ASP A 102 -7.39 12.03 15.36
CA ASP A 102 -6.79 13.36 15.25
C ASP A 102 -5.47 13.45 16.05
N LYS A 103 -5.36 12.69 17.16
CA LYS A 103 -4.11 12.56 17.92
C LYS A 103 -3.01 11.89 17.08
N ASP A 104 -3.38 10.86 16.33
CA ASP A 104 -2.43 10.17 15.44
C ASP A 104 -1.94 11.11 14.34
N ILE A 105 -2.84 11.87 13.72
CA ILE A 105 -2.53 12.88 12.71
C ILE A 105 -1.53 13.90 13.26
N SER A 106 -1.78 14.46 14.45
CA SER A 106 -0.87 15.42 15.11
C SER A 106 0.52 14.81 15.37
N THR A 107 0.59 13.53 15.73
CA THR A 107 1.87 12.83 15.92
C THR A 107 2.57 12.60 14.61
N LEU A 108 1.86 12.13 13.58
CA LEU A 108 2.42 11.85 12.25
C LEU A 108 3.00 13.11 11.59
N GLN A 109 2.44 14.30 11.84
CA GLN A 109 2.99 15.58 11.33
C GLN A 109 4.40 15.89 11.85
N THR A 110 4.85 15.25 12.93
CA THR A 110 6.19 15.47 13.48
C THR A 110 7.27 14.68 12.73
N TYR A 111 6.90 13.70 11.92
CA TYR A 111 7.84 12.82 11.20
C TYR A 111 8.22 13.39 9.83
N LYS A 112 9.50 13.59 9.60
CA LYS A 112 10.03 14.21 8.38
C LYS A 112 10.25 13.22 7.25
N LYS A 113 10.52 11.94 7.59
CA LYS A 113 10.71 10.86 6.62
C LYS A 113 9.40 10.25 6.16
N LEU A 114 8.27 10.56 6.82
CA LEU A 114 6.95 10.12 6.36
C LEU A 114 6.61 10.82 5.06
N ARG A 115 6.74 10.08 3.97
CA ARG A 115 6.53 10.60 2.63
C ARG A 115 5.05 10.62 2.26
N ARG A 116 4.30 9.56 2.61
CA ARG A 116 2.96 9.35 2.11
C ARG A 116 2.15 8.41 3.01
N ILE A 117 0.84 8.63 3.07
CA ILE A 117 -0.11 7.69 3.67
C ILE A 117 -0.96 7.11 2.55
N GLN A 118 -0.88 5.78 2.35
CA GLN A 118 -1.69 5.06 1.39
C GLN A 118 -2.92 4.51 2.08
N VAL A 119 -4.08 4.91 1.58
CA VAL A 119 -5.38 4.49 2.12
C VAL A 119 -6.07 3.56 1.11
N SER A 120 -6.69 2.51 1.62
CA SER A 120 -7.39 1.53 0.78
C SER A 120 -8.83 1.96 0.51
N MET A 121 -9.25 1.93 -0.78
CA MET A 121 -10.64 2.23 -1.19
C MET A 121 -11.04 1.42 -2.41
N GLU A 122 -12.22 0.77 -2.37
CA GLU A 122 -12.60 -0.22 -3.40
C GLU A 122 -13.67 0.27 -4.37
N GLY A 123 -14.27 1.41 -4.10
CA GLY A 123 -15.30 1.97 -4.98
C GLY A 123 -15.77 3.35 -4.55
N PRO A 124 -16.51 4.06 -5.44
CA PRO A 124 -16.90 5.47 -5.24
C PRO A 124 -18.11 5.67 -4.32
N THR A 125 -18.76 4.60 -3.88
CA THR A 125 -20.00 4.67 -3.07
C THR A 125 -19.92 3.75 -1.86
N PRO A 126 -20.76 3.98 -0.81
CA PRO A 126 -20.88 3.03 0.29
C PRO A 126 -21.20 1.62 -0.21
N ALA A 127 -22.13 1.48 -1.15
CA ALA A 127 -22.54 0.16 -1.66
C ALA A 127 -21.38 -0.61 -2.30
N SER A 128 -20.51 0.05 -3.05
CA SER A 128 -19.37 -0.60 -3.72
C SER A 128 -18.18 -0.86 -2.81
N HIS A 129 -17.91 0.06 -1.88
CA HIS A 129 -16.79 -0.08 -0.95
C HIS A 129 -17.11 -1.06 0.19
N ASP A 130 -18.25 -0.84 0.85
CA ASP A 130 -18.64 -1.59 2.05
C ASP A 130 -18.93 -3.06 1.73
N ALA A 131 -19.44 -3.35 0.52
CA ALA A 131 -19.65 -4.72 0.05
C ALA A 131 -18.39 -5.60 0.10
N VAL A 132 -17.20 -4.98 0.02
CA VAL A 132 -15.90 -5.66 0.04
C VAL A 132 -15.22 -5.57 1.39
N ARG A 133 -15.30 -4.41 2.05
CA ARG A 133 -14.48 -4.13 3.25
C ARG A 133 -15.24 -4.23 4.57
N GLY A 134 -16.46 -3.76 4.63
CA GLY A 134 -17.32 -3.80 5.83
C GLY A 134 -18.27 -2.61 5.90
N ASP A 135 -19.41 -2.83 6.52
CA ASP A 135 -20.48 -1.85 6.61
C ASP A 135 -20.04 -0.54 7.29
N GLY A 136 -20.32 0.57 6.64
CA GLY A 136 -19.99 1.93 7.13
C GLY A 136 -18.52 2.33 7.02
N ASP A 137 -17.67 1.52 6.38
CA ASP A 137 -16.25 1.82 6.23
C ASP A 137 -16.01 2.93 5.20
N PHE A 138 -16.84 3.03 4.17
CA PHE A 138 -16.75 4.11 3.18
C PHE A 138 -16.73 5.51 3.82
N LEU A 139 -17.65 5.76 4.75
CA LEU A 139 -17.72 7.05 5.44
C LEU A 139 -16.50 7.31 6.33
N LYS A 140 -16.00 6.27 7.01
CA LYS A 140 -14.80 6.38 7.86
C LYS A 140 -13.56 6.68 7.01
N VAL A 141 -13.40 5.96 5.92
CA VAL A 141 -12.26 6.11 5.00
C VAL A 141 -12.27 7.48 4.32
N THR A 142 -13.41 7.92 3.79
CA THR A 142 -13.53 9.25 3.17
C THR A 142 -13.26 10.38 4.17
N ASN A 143 -13.72 10.24 5.42
CA ASN A 143 -13.40 11.19 6.48
C ASN A 143 -11.91 11.18 6.85
N ALA A 144 -11.27 10.00 6.91
CA ALA A 144 -9.83 9.89 7.16
C ALA A 144 -9.03 10.60 6.06
N ILE A 145 -9.35 10.36 4.78
CA ILE A 145 -8.72 11.03 3.65
C ILE A 145 -8.87 12.56 3.77
N LYS A 146 -10.08 13.06 4.01
CA LYS A 146 -10.33 14.51 4.20
C LYS A 146 -9.48 15.10 5.32
N LYS A 147 -9.41 14.42 6.47
CA LYS A 147 -8.59 14.85 7.61
C LYS A 147 -7.11 14.88 7.28
N LEU A 148 -6.60 13.82 6.65
CA LEU A 148 -5.20 13.75 6.22
C LEU A 148 -4.87 14.87 5.25
N LYS A 149 -5.71 15.11 4.24
CA LYS A 149 -5.52 16.21 3.27
C LYS A 149 -5.58 17.57 3.92
N ALA A 150 -6.54 17.80 4.82
CA ALA A 150 -6.66 19.06 5.57
C ALA A 150 -5.43 19.36 6.46
N ASN A 151 -4.68 18.33 6.83
CA ASN A 151 -3.45 18.43 7.63
C ASN A 151 -2.15 18.34 6.81
N GLY A 152 -2.25 18.49 5.47
CA GLY A 152 -1.09 18.61 4.58
C GLY A 152 -0.37 17.33 4.20
N PHE A 153 -0.93 16.15 4.54
CA PHE A 153 -0.33 14.89 4.13
C PHE A 153 -0.47 14.63 2.64
N VAL A 154 0.55 13.99 2.09
CA VAL A 154 0.46 13.35 0.77
C VAL A 154 -0.33 12.06 0.94
N VAL A 155 -1.46 11.95 0.26
CA VAL A 155 -2.36 10.79 0.33
C VAL A 155 -2.38 10.06 -1.00
N SER A 156 -2.14 8.77 -0.97
CA SER A 156 -2.43 7.89 -2.10
C SER A 156 -3.62 6.98 -1.75
N VAL A 157 -4.38 6.62 -2.77
CA VAL A 157 -5.41 5.60 -2.64
C VAL A 157 -5.02 4.39 -3.47
N MET A 158 -5.17 3.21 -2.87
CA MET A 158 -5.01 1.95 -3.59
C MET A 158 -6.35 1.20 -3.65
N THR A 159 -6.67 0.69 -4.82
CA THR A 159 -7.85 -0.15 -5.09
C THR A 159 -7.40 -1.50 -5.59
N THR A 160 -7.94 -2.57 -5.01
CA THR A 160 -7.80 -3.92 -5.55
C THR A 160 -8.80 -4.10 -6.68
N LEU A 161 -8.29 -4.20 -7.90
CA LEU A 161 -9.10 -4.28 -9.11
C LEU A 161 -9.71 -5.67 -9.28
N THR A 162 -11.03 -5.70 -9.36
CA THR A 162 -11.85 -6.91 -9.52
C THR A 162 -12.91 -6.69 -10.60
N LYS A 163 -13.57 -7.76 -11.05
CA LYS A 163 -14.76 -7.64 -11.94
C LYS A 163 -15.86 -6.78 -11.36
N ASN A 164 -15.98 -6.75 -10.03
CA ASN A 164 -17.05 -6.03 -9.34
C ASN A 164 -16.87 -4.51 -9.30
N ASN A 165 -15.64 -4.02 -9.50
CA ASN A 165 -15.35 -2.59 -9.42
C ASN A 165 -14.70 -2.00 -10.67
N MET A 166 -14.33 -2.81 -11.67
CA MET A 166 -13.66 -2.31 -12.87
C MET A 166 -14.44 -1.22 -13.60
N GLU A 167 -15.75 -1.35 -13.70
CA GLU A 167 -16.61 -0.35 -14.36
C GLU A 167 -16.82 0.92 -13.52
N LEU A 168 -16.49 0.87 -12.22
CA LEU A 168 -16.62 1.99 -11.29
C LEU A 168 -15.35 2.83 -11.18
N ILE A 169 -14.27 2.42 -11.83
CA ILE A 169 -12.98 3.13 -11.76
C ILE A 169 -13.07 4.59 -12.24
N PRO A 170 -13.81 4.93 -13.32
CA PRO A 170 -13.99 6.32 -13.72
C PRO A 170 -14.61 7.20 -12.62
N ASP A 171 -15.69 6.72 -12.00
CA ASP A 171 -16.39 7.45 -10.93
C ASP A 171 -15.51 7.54 -9.67
N LEU A 172 -14.74 6.48 -9.39
CA LEU A 172 -13.78 6.50 -8.29
C LEU A 172 -12.69 7.55 -8.51
N ILE A 173 -12.13 7.65 -9.71
CA ILE A 173 -11.13 8.68 -10.05
C ILE A 173 -11.72 10.08 -9.82
N GLN A 174 -12.96 10.32 -10.24
CA GLN A 174 -13.62 11.59 -9.99
C GLN A 174 -13.73 11.90 -8.49
N LEU A 175 -14.24 10.95 -7.70
CA LEU A 175 -14.35 11.10 -6.24
C LEU A 175 -12.98 11.40 -5.60
N LEU A 176 -11.93 10.67 -6.00
CA LEU A 176 -10.58 10.88 -5.46
C LEU A 176 -10.04 12.27 -5.79
N GLY A 177 -10.36 12.81 -6.98
CA GLY A 177 -10.06 14.19 -7.34
C GLY A 177 -10.79 15.20 -6.45
N GLU A 178 -12.08 14.98 -6.17
CA GLU A 178 -12.87 15.82 -5.26
C GLU A 178 -12.36 15.77 -3.81
N LEU A 179 -11.82 14.61 -3.38
CA LEU A 179 -11.19 14.44 -2.07
C LEU A 179 -9.78 15.04 -1.99
N GLY A 180 -9.22 15.48 -3.11
CA GLY A 180 -7.88 16.05 -3.19
C GLY A 180 -6.76 15.02 -3.02
N VAL A 181 -7.01 13.75 -3.36
CA VAL A 181 -6.00 12.67 -3.31
C VAL A 181 -4.88 12.95 -4.31
N ASP A 182 -3.62 12.72 -3.89
CA ASP A 182 -2.45 13.04 -4.71
C ASP A 182 -2.08 11.93 -5.69
N TYR A 183 -2.30 10.65 -5.30
CA TYR A 183 -1.93 9.49 -6.11
C TYR A 183 -3.01 8.42 -6.06
N PHE A 184 -3.19 7.73 -7.19
CA PHE A 184 -4.09 6.61 -7.30
C PHE A 184 -3.35 5.39 -7.89
N ALA A 185 -3.54 4.21 -7.29
CA ALA A 185 -2.96 2.96 -7.75
C ALA A 185 -4.04 1.87 -7.86
N LEU A 186 -3.95 1.09 -8.93
CA LEU A 186 -4.70 -0.14 -9.09
C LEU A 186 -3.79 -1.34 -8.91
N GLU A 187 -4.20 -2.26 -8.04
CA GLU A 187 -3.55 -3.55 -7.86
C GLU A 187 -4.48 -4.67 -8.32
N ARG A 188 -3.94 -5.61 -9.10
CA ARG A 188 -4.73 -6.76 -9.54
C ARG A 188 -5.11 -7.64 -8.36
N PHE A 189 -6.35 -8.07 -8.34
CA PHE A 189 -6.82 -9.07 -7.40
C PHE A 189 -6.09 -10.40 -7.62
N MET A 190 -5.62 -10.99 -6.53
CA MET A 190 -5.06 -12.34 -6.47
C MET A 190 -5.95 -13.18 -5.56
N PRO A 191 -6.50 -14.30 -6.04
CA PRO A 191 -7.42 -15.13 -5.27
C PRO A 191 -6.66 -16.01 -4.26
N GLU A 192 -6.08 -15.36 -3.25
CA GLU A 192 -5.33 -15.95 -2.14
C GLU A 192 -5.98 -15.56 -0.82
N GLY A 193 -5.67 -16.30 0.25
CA GLY A 193 -6.21 -16.05 1.58
C GLY A 193 -7.74 -16.02 1.61
N GLN A 194 -8.33 -15.02 2.28
CA GLN A 194 -9.79 -14.80 2.27
C GLN A 194 -10.33 -14.59 0.84
N GLY A 195 -9.53 -14.00 -0.03
CA GLY A 195 -9.88 -13.78 -1.43
C GLY A 195 -10.00 -15.08 -2.24
N GLY A 196 -9.47 -16.18 -1.77
CA GLY A 196 -9.53 -17.47 -2.47
C GLY A 196 -10.94 -17.95 -2.75
N SER A 197 -11.90 -17.66 -1.86
CA SER A 197 -13.33 -17.98 -2.05
C SER A 197 -14.03 -17.10 -3.11
N ASN A 198 -13.39 -16.08 -3.63
CA ASN A 198 -13.90 -15.13 -4.62
C ASN A 198 -13.07 -15.15 -5.91
N ALA A 199 -12.56 -16.31 -6.31
CA ALA A 199 -11.69 -16.44 -7.49
C ALA A 199 -12.37 -15.96 -8.80
N ASP A 200 -13.68 -16.00 -8.87
CA ASP A 200 -14.52 -15.47 -9.94
C ASP A 200 -14.44 -13.94 -10.11
N TRP A 201 -13.92 -13.22 -9.10
CA TRP A 201 -13.68 -11.78 -9.17
C TRP A 201 -12.45 -11.41 -10.00
N THR A 202 -11.64 -12.40 -10.39
CA THR A 202 -10.46 -12.19 -11.20
C THR A 202 -10.84 -11.75 -12.61
N LEU A 203 -10.22 -10.68 -13.10
CA LEU A 203 -10.42 -10.19 -14.46
C LEU A 203 -9.85 -11.16 -15.49
N SER A 204 -10.53 -11.28 -16.62
CA SER A 204 -9.98 -11.90 -17.81
C SER A 204 -8.81 -11.05 -18.38
N LYS A 205 -8.09 -11.62 -19.33
CA LYS A 205 -7.00 -10.93 -20.02
C LYS A 205 -7.50 -9.68 -20.76
N GLU A 206 -8.65 -9.78 -21.41
CA GLU A 206 -9.31 -8.71 -22.15
C GLU A 206 -9.79 -7.58 -21.24
N GLU A 207 -10.44 -7.92 -20.11
CA GLU A 207 -10.86 -6.95 -19.10
C GLU A 207 -9.66 -6.22 -18.50
N THR A 208 -8.60 -6.97 -18.16
CA THR A 208 -7.35 -6.41 -17.64
C THR A 208 -6.75 -5.41 -18.64
N ARG A 209 -6.67 -5.79 -19.91
CA ARG A 209 -6.14 -4.92 -20.97
C ARG A 209 -6.96 -3.63 -21.10
N ARG A 210 -8.29 -3.73 -21.15
CA ARG A 210 -9.20 -2.58 -21.27
C ARG A 210 -9.00 -1.56 -20.16
N ILE A 211 -8.87 -2.02 -18.91
CA ILE A 211 -8.64 -1.12 -17.78
C ILE A 211 -7.27 -0.45 -17.86
N PHE A 212 -6.23 -1.16 -18.27
CA PHE A 212 -4.92 -0.56 -18.38
C PHE A 212 -4.82 0.44 -19.54
N GLU A 213 -5.47 0.18 -20.65
CA GLU A 213 -5.61 1.14 -21.75
C GLU A 213 -6.30 2.42 -21.24
N TYR A 214 -7.44 2.27 -20.55
CA TYR A 214 -8.14 3.40 -19.93
C TYR A 214 -7.25 4.18 -18.95
N MET A 215 -6.54 3.51 -18.03
CA MET A 215 -5.65 4.17 -17.08
C MET A 215 -4.52 4.92 -17.78
N THR A 216 -3.96 4.35 -18.86
CA THR A 216 -2.93 5.00 -19.66
C THR A 216 -3.46 6.27 -20.33
N GLU A 217 -4.66 6.21 -20.89
CA GLU A 217 -5.31 7.39 -21.49
C GLU A 217 -5.58 8.49 -20.45
N GLN A 218 -6.04 8.11 -19.23
CA GLN A 218 -6.24 9.07 -18.15
C GLN A 218 -4.92 9.71 -17.72
N ALA A 219 -3.85 8.93 -17.59
CA ALA A 219 -2.52 9.45 -17.25
C ALA A 219 -1.99 10.45 -18.29
N LEU A 220 -2.23 10.19 -19.58
CA LEU A 220 -1.81 11.07 -20.66
C LEU A 220 -2.65 12.36 -20.77
N GLN A 221 -3.93 12.31 -20.40
CA GLN A 221 -4.85 13.43 -20.55
C GLN A 221 -4.94 14.35 -19.34
N VAL A 222 -4.40 13.95 -18.18
CA VAL A 222 -4.43 14.71 -16.92
C VAL A 222 -5.83 15.32 -16.64
N LYS A 223 -6.86 14.48 -16.74
CA LYS A 223 -8.26 14.95 -16.62
C LYS A 223 -8.66 15.41 -15.22
N VAL A 224 -7.94 14.98 -14.20
CA VAL A 224 -8.19 15.34 -12.81
C VAL A 224 -6.96 16.06 -12.28
N PRO A 225 -7.04 17.40 -12.05
CA PRO A 225 -5.95 18.14 -11.44
C PRO A 225 -5.59 17.53 -10.09
N HIS A 226 -4.30 17.40 -9.81
CA HIS A 226 -3.72 16.87 -8.57
C HIS A 226 -3.75 15.36 -8.38
N LEU A 227 -4.49 14.57 -9.18
CA LEU A 227 -4.48 13.13 -9.10
C LEU A 227 -3.46 12.56 -10.10
N LEU A 228 -2.32 12.11 -9.63
CA LEU A 228 -1.34 11.39 -10.43
C LEU A 228 -1.68 9.91 -10.39
N LEU A 229 -1.90 9.31 -11.56
CA LEU A 229 -2.09 7.87 -11.69
C LEU A 229 -0.76 7.17 -11.42
N TYR A 230 -0.68 6.53 -10.25
CA TYR A 230 0.53 5.88 -9.80
C TYR A 230 0.59 4.43 -10.29
N ARG A 231 1.79 4.01 -10.68
CA ARG A 231 2.24 2.67 -11.09
C ARG A 231 1.17 1.58 -11.08
N THR A 232 0.66 1.28 -12.21
CA THR A 232 0.15 -0.05 -12.50
C THR A 232 1.33 -0.85 -13.06
N LEU A 233 1.71 -1.95 -12.39
CA LEU A 233 2.67 -2.88 -12.96
C LEU A 233 1.96 -3.63 -14.08
N TYR A 234 2.09 -3.16 -15.30
CA TYR A 234 1.65 -3.87 -16.49
C TYR A 234 2.73 -3.79 -17.54
N CYS A 235 2.89 -4.88 -18.23
CA CYS A 235 3.62 -4.96 -19.45
C CYS A 235 2.58 -5.16 -20.56
N LEU A 236 2.31 -4.13 -21.33
CA LEU A 236 1.62 -4.30 -22.61
C LEU A 236 2.72 -4.65 -23.63
N CYS A 237 2.93 -5.93 -23.81
CA CYS A 237 3.75 -6.42 -24.92
C CYS A 237 2.90 -6.35 -26.20
N SER A 238 3.03 -5.26 -26.94
CA SER A 238 2.89 -5.30 -28.39
C SER A 238 4.30 -5.39 -28.97
N ASP A 239 4.44 -5.92 -30.17
CA ASP A 239 5.74 -6.18 -30.77
C ASP A 239 6.67 -4.95 -30.85
N ASP A 240 6.15 -3.75 -30.63
CA ASP A 240 6.88 -2.48 -30.76
C ASP A 240 6.91 -1.57 -29.52
N VAL A 241 6.11 -1.80 -28.46
CA VAL A 241 6.05 -0.90 -27.29
C VAL A 241 5.85 -1.66 -25.99
N THR A 242 6.83 -1.60 -25.10
CA THR A 242 6.68 -2.02 -23.70
C THR A 242 6.27 -0.81 -22.86
N VAL A 243 5.03 -0.78 -22.37
CA VAL A 243 4.54 0.22 -21.43
C VAL A 243 4.45 -0.42 -20.06
N GLY A 244 5.15 0.13 -19.08
CA GLY A 244 5.09 -0.33 -17.69
C GLY A 244 6.44 -0.25 -16.98
N ALA A 245 6.45 -0.69 -15.72
CA ALA A 245 7.67 -0.79 -14.94
C ALA A 245 8.06 -2.26 -14.76
N MET A 246 9.36 -2.55 -14.76
CA MET A 246 9.86 -3.87 -14.39
C MET A 246 9.50 -4.17 -12.92
N CYS A 247 9.15 -5.43 -12.66
CA CYS A 247 8.92 -5.90 -11.31
C CYS A 247 10.24 -5.90 -10.53
N SER A 248 10.26 -5.25 -9.37
CA SER A 248 11.42 -5.16 -8.49
C SER A 248 11.53 -6.32 -7.48
N ALA A 249 10.57 -7.25 -7.46
CA ALA A 249 10.51 -8.36 -6.52
C ALA A 249 11.80 -9.20 -6.56
N GLY A 250 12.48 -9.34 -5.42
CA GLY A 250 13.74 -10.10 -5.30
C GLY A 250 14.95 -9.49 -6.02
N VAL A 251 14.83 -8.29 -6.60
CA VAL A 251 15.93 -7.55 -7.25
C VAL A 251 16.29 -6.31 -6.43
N SER A 252 15.34 -5.40 -6.25
CA SER A 252 15.47 -4.19 -5.45
C SER A 252 14.27 -3.98 -4.52
N ALA A 253 13.52 -5.03 -4.24
CA ALA A 253 12.42 -5.02 -3.29
C ALA A 253 12.30 -6.34 -2.54
N LEU A 254 11.99 -6.25 -1.25
CA LEU A 254 11.70 -7.37 -0.36
C LEU A 254 10.46 -7.10 0.49
N THR A 255 9.84 -8.17 0.96
CA THR A 255 8.77 -8.11 1.95
C THR A 255 9.23 -8.78 3.24
N ILE A 256 9.01 -8.12 4.37
CA ILE A 256 9.28 -8.66 5.72
C ILE A 256 7.93 -8.91 6.38
N LEU A 257 7.71 -10.13 6.85
CA LEU A 257 6.49 -10.55 7.53
C LEU A 257 6.57 -10.29 9.05
N PRO A 258 5.45 -10.35 9.79
CA PRO A 258 5.42 -10.08 11.23
C PRO A 258 6.24 -11.04 12.09
N ASP A 259 6.63 -12.18 11.57
CA ASP A 259 7.49 -13.20 12.20
C ASP A 259 8.95 -13.14 11.73
N ALA A 260 9.35 -12.08 11.05
CA ALA A 260 10.64 -11.84 10.41
C ALA A 260 10.90 -12.66 9.13
N THR A 261 9.98 -13.49 8.66
CA THR A 261 10.15 -14.18 7.37
C THR A 261 10.35 -13.16 6.24
N ILE A 262 11.35 -13.37 5.41
CA ILE A 262 11.64 -12.53 4.24
C ILE A 262 11.13 -13.20 2.97
N LEU A 263 10.39 -12.46 2.17
CA LEU A 263 9.86 -12.87 0.87
C LEU A 263 10.36 -11.95 -0.24
N PRO A 264 10.52 -12.43 -1.49
CA PRO A 264 10.77 -11.55 -2.64
C PRO A 264 9.64 -10.55 -2.86
N CYS A 265 8.41 -10.95 -2.60
CA CYS A 265 7.20 -10.16 -2.71
C CYS A 265 6.08 -10.83 -1.89
N ARG A 266 5.17 -10.04 -1.32
CA ARG A 266 4.02 -10.60 -0.58
C ARG A 266 3.16 -11.56 -1.43
N ARG A 267 3.14 -11.35 -2.75
CA ARG A 267 2.42 -12.20 -3.73
C ARG A 267 3.23 -13.37 -4.25
N LEU A 268 4.45 -13.56 -3.79
CA LEU A 268 5.32 -14.70 -4.06
C LEU A 268 5.76 -15.26 -2.72
N PRO A 269 4.94 -16.09 -2.06
CA PRO A 269 5.15 -16.53 -0.69
C PRO A 269 6.20 -17.65 -0.60
N ILE A 270 7.39 -17.38 -1.14
CA ILE A 270 8.55 -18.28 -1.09
C ILE A 270 9.55 -17.64 -0.11
N PRO A 271 9.72 -18.20 1.10
CA PRO A 271 10.70 -17.67 2.05
C PRO A 271 12.12 -17.76 1.49
N ILE A 272 12.85 -16.64 1.64
CA ILE A 272 14.25 -16.53 1.23
C ILE A 272 15.17 -16.15 2.40
N GLY A 273 14.59 -15.88 3.57
CA GLY A 273 15.26 -15.58 4.81
C GLY A 273 14.29 -15.47 5.97
#